data_bbbec03d2855155bcbf0913c32ff02f2
#
_entry.id   bbbec03d2855155bcbf0913c32ff02f2
#
_cell.length_a   1.000
_cell.length_b   1.000
_cell.length_c   1.000
_cell.angle_alpha   90.00
_cell.angle_beta   90.00
_cell.angle_gamma   90.00
#
_symmetry.space_group_name_H-M   'P 1'
#
loop_
_entity.id
_entity.type
_entity.pdbx_description
1 polymer ?
#
loop_
_entity_poly.entity_id
_entity_poly.type
_entity_poly.pdbx_seq_one_letter_code
_entity_poly.pdbx_strand_id
1 'polypeptide(L)'
;MLKDASSTSIYGARASNGVVVITSKRGRMGEAAKITFRTQLGFSQLASKDWDQMDTNERIQFEKEVGLDKGQDYEKLSKININWLDKVYNDKAPLQNYELSVNGGTEKLNYYVSGSYYDQDGIAVGSTFERVNFRANVEAKANKWLKIGTNTMFTYQEVEQSDDGEYALWAPISASFFMLPYWNPYKEDGSLALQDDGSWKGTTENPLAWMENNPLSNKKYKLLSTFYAEATPIKNLTIRSQLSADYGHTTSFYRSFPSYKPNNNYGGAQRSSYDMLNLMITNTANYRFMLNDVHSFNFMVGQEGVDYHYEGFQVTTRGQTNDILTNLSSGSTASSWGDPVTEYSFLSFFGRGEYNYDDRYYADFSVRGDGSSRFGTDKHWGAFWSVGFM
;
A
#
# COMPACT_ATOMS: atom_id res chain seq x y z
N MET A 1 7.38 8.25 -16.42
CA MET A 1 7.11 9.30 -15.41
C MET A 1 7.26 10.66 -16.08
N LEU A 2 6.23 11.49 -16.00
CA LEU A 2 6.22 12.85 -16.55
C LEU A 2 6.59 13.81 -15.43
N LYS A 3 7.57 14.68 -15.66
CA LYS A 3 8.07 15.64 -14.66
C LYS A 3 8.12 17.08 -15.18
N ASP A 4 8.05 17.27 -16.49
CA ASP A 4 8.06 18.59 -17.11
C ASP A 4 6.67 19.22 -17.16
N ALA A 5 6.61 20.55 -17.21
CA ALA A 5 5.36 21.30 -17.18
C ALA A 5 4.47 21.05 -18.40
N SER A 6 5.06 20.84 -19.58
CA SER A 6 4.31 20.59 -20.82
C SER A 6 3.54 19.27 -20.75
N SER A 7 4.14 18.21 -20.20
CA SER A 7 3.49 16.91 -20.09
C SER A 7 2.57 16.79 -18.86
N THR A 8 2.77 17.60 -17.80
CA THR A 8 2.00 17.50 -16.56
C THR A 8 0.82 18.47 -16.47
N SER A 9 0.85 19.59 -17.18
CA SER A 9 -0.21 20.63 -17.14
C SER A 9 -1.62 20.11 -17.44
N ILE A 10 -1.73 19.12 -18.34
CA ILE A 10 -3.01 18.51 -18.69
C ILE A 10 -3.65 17.71 -17.51
N TYR A 11 -2.85 17.37 -16.50
CA TYR A 11 -3.30 16.70 -15.28
C TYR A 11 -3.61 17.67 -14.13
N GLY A 12 -3.34 18.99 -14.32
CA GLY A 12 -3.74 20.09 -13.45
C GLY A 12 -3.18 20.04 -12.03
N ALA A 13 -3.95 20.50 -11.05
CA ALA A 13 -3.55 20.63 -9.66
C ALA A 13 -3.04 19.32 -9.03
N ARG A 14 -3.48 18.16 -9.51
CA ARG A 14 -3.08 16.84 -9.02
C ARG A 14 -1.70 16.39 -9.49
N ALA A 15 -1.09 17.11 -10.43
CA ALA A 15 0.20 16.75 -11.04
C ALA A 15 1.40 17.51 -10.46
N SER A 16 1.25 18.25 -9.37
CA SER A 16 2.31 19.06 -8.75
C SER A 16 3.58 18.25 -8.40
N ASN A 17 3.42 16.96 -8.09
CA ASN A 17 4.53 16.04 -7.77
C ASN A 17 4.93 15.14 -8.96
N GLY A 18 4.47 15.47 -10.19
CA GLY A 18 4.68 14.67 -11.39
C GLY A 18 3.58 13.62 -11.63
N VAL A 19 3.65 12.94 -12.78
CA VAL A 19 2.66 11.96 -13.22
C VAL A 19 3.33 10.64 -13.57
N VAL A 20 2.80 9.54 -13.04
CA VAL A 20 3.20 8.18 -13.43
C VAL A 20 2.12 7.59 -14.31
N VAL A 21 2.44 7.36 -15.59
CA VAL A 21 1.53 6.71 -16.54
C VAL A 21 1.78 5.22 -16.53
N ILE A 22 0.73 4.44 -16.24
CA ILE A 22 0.76 2.98 -16.22
C ILE A 22 -0.15 2.45 -17.32
N THR A 23 0.42 1.66 -18.24
CA THR A 23 -0.34 0.97 -19.27
C THR A 23 -0.54 -0.49 -18.87
N SER A 24 -1.80 -0.90 -18.71
CA SER A 24 -2.12 -2.29 -18.35
C SER A 24 -1.93 -3.24 -19.54
N LYS A 25 -1.56 -4.49 -19.24
CA LYS A 25 -1.44 -5.56 -20.24
C LYS A 25 -2.80 -5.82 -20.90
N ARG A 26 -2.78 -6.06 -22.22
CA ARG A 26 -3.96 -6.40 -23.03
C ARG A 26 -3.64 -7.59 -23.93
N GLY A 27 -4.64 -8.30 -24.37
CA GLY A 27 -4.55 -9.21 -25.52
C GLY A 27 -4.49 -8.41 -26.83
N ARG A 28 -4.19 -9.10 -27.93
CA ARG A 28 -4.27 -8.54 -29.27
C ARG A 28 -5.37 -9.23 -30.07
N MET A 29 -6.09 -8.44 -30.84
CA MET A 29 -7.13 -8.98 -31.71
C MET A 29 -6.52 -9.90 -32.79
N GLY A 30 -7.17 -11.03 -33.05
CA GLY A 30 -6.70 -12.02 -34.03
C GLY A 30 -5.56 -12.93 -33.52
N GLU A 31 -5.09 -12.77 -32.28
CA GLU A 31 -4.09 -13.67 -31.71
C GLU A 31 -4.73 -14.85 -30.97
N ALA A 32 -4.15 -16.04 -31.17
CA ALA A 32 -4.54 -17.24 -30.42
C ALA A 32 -4.31 -17.03 -28.90
N ALA A 33 -5.08 -17.73 -28.08
CA ALA A 33 -4.94 -17.68 -26.63
C ALA A 33 -3.55 -18.18 -26.21
N LYS A 34 -2.86 -17.35 -25.41
CA LYS A 34 -1.57 -17.67 -24.79
C LYS A 34 -1.75 -17.78 -23.28
N ILE A 35 -1.42 -18.94 -22.73
CA ILE A 35 -1.38 -19.16 -21.28
C ILE A 35 0.06 -18.95 -20.81
N THR A 36 0.22 -18.22 -19.73
CA THR A 36 1.52 -17.97 -19.13
C THR A 36 1.43 -18.21 -17.63
N PHE A 37 2.27 -19.10 -17.13
CA PHE A 37 2.51 -19.29 -15.69
C PHE A 37 3.85 -18.68 -15.32
N ARG A 38 3.90 -17.95 -14.23
CA ARG A 38 5.10 -17.38 -13.65
C ARG A 38 5.19 -17.73 -12.18
N THR A 39 6.38 -18.04 -11.72
CA THR A 39 6.68 -18.19 -10.30
C THR A 39 7.92 -17.39 -9.95
N GLN A 40 7.92 -16.83 -8.77
CA GLN A 40 9.06 -16.19 -8.16
C GLN A 40 9.19 -16.73 -6.74
N LEU A 41 10.30 -17.37 -6.46
CA LEU A 41 10.63 -17.89 -5.13
C LEU A 41 11.90 -17.18 -4.68
N GLY A 42 11.93 -16.78 -3.43
CA GLY A 42 13.06 -16.05 -2.87
C GLY A 42 13.00 -15.95 -1.37
N PHE A 43 13.87 -15.17 -0.83
CA PHE A 43 13.86 -14.79 0.57
C PHE A 43 14.35 -13.35 0.74
N SER A 44 13.89 -12.71 1.80
CA SER A 44 14.37 -11.40 2.24
C SER A 44 15.23 -11.58 3.49
N GLN A 45 16.21 -10.70 3.67
CA GLN A 45 17.05 -10.66 4.87
C GLN A 45 17.48 -9.20 5.10
N LEU A 46 17.97 -8.90 6.29
CA LEU A 46 18.64 -7.61 6.52
C LEU A 46 19.81 -7.45 5.57
N ALA A 47 19.95 -6.26 4.99
CA ALA A 47 21.03 -5.93 4.06
C ALA A 47 22.42 -6.00 4.73
N SER A 48 22.51 -5.67 6.01
CA SER A 48 23.69 -5.83 6.85
C SER A 48 23.26 -6.15 8.27
N LYS A 49 24.01 -7.04 8.92
CA LYS A 49 23.95 -7.31 10.36
C LYS A 49 25.27 -6.90 11.05
N ASP A 50 26.16 -6.19 10.34
CA ASP A 50 27.49 -5.81 10.78
C ASP A 50 27.42 -4.59 11.74
N TRP A 51 26.51 -4.66 12.70
CA TRP A 51 26.51 -3.75 13.82
C TRP A 51 27.31 -4.37 14.94
N ASP A 52 28.42 -3.70 15.27
CA ASP A 52 29.32 -4.16 16.31
C ASP A 52 28.66 -3.97 17.68
N GLN A 53 27.82 -4.96 18.04
CA GLN A 53 27.13 -4.98 19.32
C GLN A 53 28.02 -5.68 20.35
N MET A 54 28.08 -5.11 21.55
CA MET A 54 28.78 -5.73 22.66
C MET A 54 28.22 -7.12 22.94
N ASP A 55 29.10 -8.11 23.04
CA ASP A 55 28.75 -9.36 23.67
C ASP A 55 28.59 -9.21 25.20
N THR A 56 28.17 -10.29 25.87
CA THR A 56 27.93 -10.22 27.31
C THR A 56 29.18 -9.88 28.13
N ASN A 57 30.34 -10.35 27.73
CA ASN A 57 31.57 -10.08 28.47
C ASN A 57 32.03 -8.65 28.28
N GLU A 58 31.95 -8.14 27.05
CA GLU A 58 32.24 -6.75 26.73
C GLU A 58 31.28 -5.80 27.45
N ARG A 59 30.00 -6.15 27.46
CA ARG A 59 28.97 -5.38 28.21
C ARG A 59 29.24 -5.37 29.71
N ILE A 60 29.58 -6.50 30.31
CA ILE A 60 29.94 -6.57 31.74
C ILE A 60 31.18 -5.73 32.04
N GLN A 61 32.19 -5.78 31.16
CA GLN A 61 33.38 -4.96 31.32
C GLN A 61 33.04 -3.48 31.27
N PHE A 62 32.27 -3.06 30.26
CA PHE A 62 31.80 -1.68 30.13
C PHE A 62 31.04 -1.20 31.38
N GLU A 63 30.12 -2.03 31.92
CA GLU A 63 29.34 -1.66 33.13
C GLU A 63 30.21 -1.44 34.35
N LYS A 64 31.25 -2.24 34.52
CA LYS A 64 32.24 -2.07 35.61
C LYS A 64 33.05 -0.79 35.43
N GLU A 65 33.50 -0.49 34.21
CA GLU A 65 34.29 0.71 33.91
C GLU A 65 33.51 2.02 34.12
N VAL A 66 32.23 2.03 33.74
CA VAL A 66 31.39 3.26 33.88
C VAL A 66 30.63 3.33 35.20
N GLY A 67 30.84 2.41 36.14
CA GLY A 67 30.23 2.42 37.45
C GLY A 67 28.73 2.04 37.47
N LEU A 68 28.28 1.26 36.51
CA LEU A 68 26.92 0.71 36.45
C LEU A 68 26.80 -0.62 37.20
N ASP A 69 27.87 -1.09 37.83
CA ASP A 69 27.85 -2.26 38.71
C ASP A 69 27.03 -1.95 39.98
N LYS A 70 25.87 -2.61 40.10
CA LYS A 70 24.94 -2.52 41.22
C LYS A 70 24.86 -3.81 42.05
N GLY A 71 25.92 -4.65 41.98
CA GLY A 71 25.98 -5.92 42.65
C GLY A 71 25.28 -7.06 41.89
N GLN A 72 25.20 -6.94 40.55
CA GLN A 72 24.74 -8.04 39.69
C GLN A 72 25.67 -9.26 39.80
N ASP A 73 25.11 -10.47 39.72
CA ASP A 73 25.86 -11.74 39.63
C ASP A 73 26.46 -11.92 38.24
N TYR A 74 27.56 -11.23 37.95
CA TYR A 74 28.23 -11.27 36.66
C TYR A 74 28.79 -12.67 36.29
N GLU A 75 29.08 -13.53 37.28
CA GLU A 75 29.49 -14.91 37.00
C GLU A 75 28.33 -15.68 36.35
N LYS A 76 27.12 -15.50 36.86
CA LYS A 76 25.94 -16.10 36.28
C LYS A 76 25.57 -15.48 34.92
N LEU A 77 25.63 -14.16 34.80
CA LEU A 77 25.27 -13.44 33.59
C LEU A 77 26.23 -13.73 32.43
N SER A 78 27.54 -13.94 32.70
CA SER A 78 28.53 -14.24 31.67
C SER A 78 28.30 -15.58 30.95
N LYS A 79 27.42 -16.45 31.49
CA LYS A 79 27.02 -17.70 30.84
C LYS A 79 25.92 -17.55 29.80
N ILE A 80 25.32 -16.34 29.69
CA ILE A 80 24.25 -16.03 28.76
C ILE A 80 24.81 -15.05 27.74
N ASN A 81 24.64 -15.32 26.47
CA ASN A 81 25.01 -14.39 25.40
C ASN A 81 23.97 -14.47 24.27
N ILE A 82 23.10 -13.46 24.21
CA ILE A 82 21.99 -13.38 23.26
C ILE A 82 22.33 -12.33 22.20
N ASN A 83 22.36 -12.75 20.96
CA ASN A 83 22.33 -11.85 19.82
C ASN A 83 20.85 -11.46 19.54
N TRP A 84 20.46 -10.25 19.92
CA TRP A 84 19.07 -9.79 19.76
C TRP A 84 18.68 -9.58 18.31
N LEU A 85 19.62 -9.30 17.40
CA LEU A 85 19.34 -9.25 15.97
C LEU A 85 18.78 -10.59 15.46
N ASP A 86 19.38 -11.70 15.91
CA ASP A 86 18.95 -13.05 15.51
C ASP A 86 17.64 -13.47 16.16
N LYS A 87 17.17 -12.75 17.20
CA LYS A 87 15.91 -13.04 17.88
C LYS A 87 14.73 -12.29 17.29
N VAL A 88 14.96 -11.07 16.81
CA VAL A 88 13.88 -10.18 16.30
C VAL A 88 13.84 -10.11 14.78
N TYR A 89 14.86 -10.64 14.09
CA TYR A 89 14.89 -10.69 12.63
C TYR A 89 15.06 -12.10 12.10
N ASN A 90 14.32 -12.39 11.04
CA ASN A 90 14.45 -13.61 10.28
C ASN A 90 15.73 -13.56 9.42
N ASP A 91 16.56 -14.61 9.49
CA ASP A 91 17.74 -14.72 8.63
C ASP A 91 17.39 -14.87 7.15
N LYS A 92 16.31 -15.57 6.88
CA LYS A 92 15.77 -15.80 5.53
C LYS A 92 14.25 -15.82 5.62
N ALA A 93 13.63 -14.66 5.46
CA ALA A 93 12.19 -14.53 5.38
C ALA A 93 11.73 -14.98 3.98
N PRO A 94 11.01 -16.12 3.85
CA PRO A 94 10.61 -16.66 2.57
C PRO A 94 9.65 -15.72 1.83
N LEU A 95 9.72 -15.77 0.50
CA LEU A 95 8.84 -15.04 -0.41
C LEU A 95 8.46 -15.98 -1.54
N GLN A 96 7.17 -16.03 -1.84
CA GLN A 96 6.65 -16.77 -2.97
C GLN A 96 5.58 -15.98 -3.71
N ASN A 97 5.63 -16.05 -5.04
CA ASN A 97 4.65 -15.43 -5.92
C ASN A 97 4.33 -16.34 -7.09
N TYR A 98 3.06 -16.58 -7.33
CA TYR A 98 2.54 -17.40 -8.42
C TYR A 98 1.56 -16.55 -9.23
N GLU A 99 1.76 -16.48 -10.55
CA GLU A 99 0.85 -15.79 -11.47
C GLU A 99 0.47 -16.73 -12.62
N LEU A 100 -0.82 -16.88 -12.85
CA LEU A 100 -1.37 -17.50 -14.05
C LEU A 100 -2.08 -16.43 -14.86
N SER A 101 -1.75 -16.30 -16.14
CA SER A 101 -2.41 -15.38 -17.04
C SER A 101 -2.76 -16.00 -18.37
N VAL A 102 -3.86 -15.52 -18.94
CA VAL A 102 -4.34 -15.90 -20.29
C VAL A 102 -4.60 -14.61 -21.04
N ASN A 103 -4.04 -14.51 -22.25
CA ASN A 103 -4.32 -13.39 -23.14
C ASN A 103 -4.50 -13.88 -24.58
N GLY A 104 -5.32 -13.19 -25.34
CA GLY A 104 -5.62 -13.53 -26.72
C GLY A 104 -6.71 -12.64 -27.28
N GLY A 105 -7.23 -13.01 -28.45
CA GLY A 105 -8.35 -12.31 -29.02
C GLY A 105 -8.85 -12.90 -30.34
N THR A 106 -10.09 -12.59 -30.67
CA THR A 106 -10.72 -12.77 -31.98
C THR A 106 -10.59 -11.49 -32.80
N GLU A 107 -11.15 -11.46 -34.00
CA GLU A 107 -11.21 -10.23 -34.80
C GLU A 107 -11.98 -9.06 -34.11
N LYS A 108 -12.90 -9.41 -33.21
CA LYS A 108 -13.79 -8.43 -32.56
C LYS A 108 -13.55 -8.25 -31.05
N LEU A 109 -12.79 -9.14 -30.43
CA LEU A 109 -12.58 -9.14 -28.98
C LEU A 109 -11.11 -9.37 -28.67
N ASN A 110 -10.54 -8.63 -27.74
CA ASN A 110 -9.29 -9.00 -27.09
C ASN A 110 -9.48 -9.07 -25.57
N TYR A 111 -8.68 -9.90 -24.92
CA TYR A 111 -8.75 -10.08 -23.48
C TYR A 111 -7.37 -10.38 -22.88
N TYR A 112 -7.22 -9.97 -21.64
CA TYR A 112 -6.16 -10.38 -20.72
C TYR A 112 -6.81 -10.67 -19.38
N VAL A 113 -6.64 -11.88 -18.86
CA VAL A 113 -7.11 -12.30 -17.55
C VAL A 113 -5.94 -12.87 -16.78
N SER A 114 -5.79 -12.53 -15.52
CA SER A 114 -4.77 -13.12 -14.65
C SER A 114 -5.24 -13.24 -13.21
N GLY A 115 -4.71 -14.27 -12.53
CA GLY A 115 -4.79 -14.45 -11.10
C GLY A 115 -3.39 -14.59 -10.53
N SER A 116 -3.13 -14.03 -9.36
CA SER A 116 -1.86 -14.21 -8.66
C SER A 116 -2.06 -14.34 -7.16
N TYR A 117 -1.20 -15.15 -6.56
CA TYR A 117 -1.03 -15.29 -5.12
C TYR A 117 0.39 -14.90 -4.75
N TYR A 118 0.53 -14.03 -3.77
CA TYR A 118 1.79 -13.58 -3.21
C TYR A 118 1.76 -13.78 -1.71
N ASP A 119 2.81 -14.37 -1.17
CA ASP A 119 2.99 -14.64 0.24
C ASP A 119 4.44 -14.34 0.62
N GLN A 120 4.63 -13.63 1.72
CA GLN A 120 5.94 -13.21 2.20
C GLN A 120 5.95 -13.10 3.71
N ASP A 121 6.91 -13.76 4.33
CA ASP A 121 7.31 -13.43 5.69
C ASP A 121 8.10 -12.13 5.72
N GLY A 122 7.85 -11.31 6.73
CA GLY A 122 8.64 -10.09 6.94
C GLY A 122 10.04 -10.41 7.48
N ILE A 123 10.96 -9.49 7.30
CA ILE A 123 12.28 -9.60 7.93
C ILE A 123 12.19 -9.49 9.46
N ALA A 124 11.24 -8.73 10.00
CA ALA A 124 10.92 -8.74 11.43
C ALA A 124 10.08 -9.97 11.77
N VAL A 125 10.45 -10.67 12.85
CA VAL A 125 9.72 -11.83 13.36
C VAL A 125 8.26 -11.46 13.67
N GLY A 126 7.31 -12.35 13.32
CA GLY A 126 5.88 -12.13 13.57
C GLY A 126 5.19 -11.21 12.57
N SER A 127 5.85 -10.81 11.51
CA SER A 127 5.22 -10.06 10.41
C SER A 127 5.04 -10.93 9.17
N THR A 128 3.84 -10.86 8.55
CA THR A 128 3.50 -11.58 7.32
C THR A 128 2.72 -10.69 6.37
N PHE A 129 2.81 -10.99 5.09
CA PHE A 129 2.05 -10.32 4.04
C PHE A 129 1.52 -11.33 3.02
N GLU A 130 0.21 -11.41 2.90
CA GLU A 130 -0.47 -12.18 1.86
C GLU A 130 -1.23 -11.29 0.91
N ARG A 131 -1.26 -11.66 -0.38
CA ARG A 131 -2.03 -10.92 -1.39
C ARG A 131 -2.54 -11.83 -2.50
N VAL A 132 -3.83 -11.76 -2.76
CA VAL A 132 -4.49 -12.35 -3.92
C VAL A 132 -4.90 -11.23 -4.87
N ASN A 133 -4.55 -11.35 -6.15
CA ASN A 133 -5.03 -10.44 -7.18
C ASN A 133 -5.78 -11.21 -8.27
N PHE A 134 -6.82 -10.59 -8.76
CA PHE A 134 -7.51 -10.98 -9.99
C PHE A 134 -7.59 -9.78 -10.91
N ARG A 135 -7.30 -9.97 -12.21
CA ARG A 135 -7.38 -8.93 -13.22
C ARG A 135 -8.08 -9.43 -14.47
N ALA A 136 -8.97 -8.60 -15.00
CA ALA A 136 -9.62 -8.83 -16.28
C ALA A 136 -9.63 -7.53 -17.10
N ASN A 137 -8.99 -7.54 -18.25
CA ASN A 137 -8.99 -6.45 -19.22
C ASN A 137 -9.61 -7.01 -20.51
N VAL A 138 -10.72 -6.45 -20.92
CA VAL A 138 -11.48 -6.92 -22.10
C VAL A 138 -11.84 -5.71 -22.95
N GLU A 139 -11.64 -5.82 -24.26
CA GLU A 139 -12.06 -4.81 -25.24
C GLU A 139 -12.77 -5.49 -26.39
N ALA A 140 -13.93 -4.98 -26.76
CA ALA A 140 -14.75 -5.48 -27.86
C ALA A 140 -15.04 -4.38 -28.89
N LYS A 141 -14.90 -4.70 -30.17
CA LYS A 141 -15.42 -3.91 -31.28
C LYS A 141 -16.91 -4.21 -31.44
N ALA A 142 -17.78 -3.36 -30.90
CA ALA A 142 -19.21 -3.50 -31.01
C ALA A 142 -19.66 -3.36 -32.49
N ASN A 143 -19.03 -2.43 -33.22
CA ASN A 143 -19.18 -2.27 -34.66
C ASN A 143 -17.93 -1.58 -35.27
N LYS A 144 -18.04 -1.07 -36.51
CA LYS A 144 -16.92 -0.45 -37.22
C LYS A 144 -16.44 0.89 -36.61
N TRP A 145 -17.30 1.56 -35.85
CA TRP A 145 -17.01 2.88 -35.27
C TRP A 145 -17.07 2.91 -33.74
N LEU A 146 -17.44 1.81 -33.06
CA LEU A 146 -17.62 1.76 -31.62
C LEU A 146 -16.84 0.59 -31.01
N LYS A 147 -15.98 0.90 -30.04
CA LYS A 147 -15.34 -0.05 -29.13
C LYS A 147 -15.85 0.21 -27.71
N ILE A 148 -16.01 -0.86 -26.96
CA ILE A 148 -16.29 -0.84 -25.52
C ILE A 148 -15.26 -1.70 -24.81
N GLY A 149 -14.91 -1.33 -23.60
CA GLY A 149 -13.96 -2.13 -22.84
C GLY A 149 -14.03 -1.91 -21.36
N THR A 150 -13.41 -2.83 -20.64
CA THR A 150 -13.21 -2.75 -19.20
C THR A 150 -11.80 -3.13 -18.81
N ASN A 151 -11.27 -2.48 -17.79
CA ASN A 151 -10.07 -2.88 -17.08
C ASN A 151 -10.43 -2.98 -15.60
N THR A 152 -10.47 -4.19 -15.08
CA THR A 152 -10.88 -4.45 -13.70
C THR A 152 -9.77 -5.21 -12.98
N MET A 153 -9.48 -4.79 -11.76
CA MET A 153 -8.57 -5.46 -10.85
C MET A 153 -9.21 -5.53 -9.48
N PHE A 154 -9.26 -6.73 -8.93
CA PHE A 154 -9.61 -6.98 -7.54
C PHE A 154 -8.36 -7.44 -6.79
N THR A 155 -8.17 -6.91 -5.59
CA THR A 155 -7.07 -7.29 -4.69
C THR A 155 -7.64 -7.56 -3.31
N TYR A 156 -7.29 -8.71 -2.74
CA TYR A 156 -7.33 -8.96 -1.30
C TYR A 156 -5.90 -8.98 -0.77
N GLN A 157 -5.66 -8.31 0.35
CA GLN A 157 -4.41 -8.41 1.07
C GLN A 157 -4.64 -8.51 2.57
N GLU A 158 -3.78 -9.27 3.23
CA GLU A 158 -3.70 -9.40 4.67
C GLU A 158 -2.28 -9.12 5.12
N VAL A 159 -2.15 -8.34 6.18
CA VAL A 159 -0.89 -8.03 6.85
C VAL A 159 -1.07 -8.38 8.31
N GLU A 160 -0.25 -9.29 8.80
CA GLU A 160 -0.09 -9.49 10.25
C GLU A 160 1.22 -8.85 10.67
N GLN A 161 1.19 -8.16 11.78
CA GLN A 161 2.37 -7.51 12.34
C GLN A 161 2.22 -7.41 13.85
N SER A 162 3.33 -7.25 14.53
CA SER A 162 3.32 -6.80 15.91
C SER A 162 3.10 -5.29 15.97
N ASP A 163 2.62 -4.80 17.11
CA ASP A 163 2.63 -3.38 17.41
C ASP A 163 4.11 -2.93 17.49
N ASP A 164 4.53 -2.19 16.48
CA ASP A 164 5.88 -1.67 16.34
C ASP A 164 6.01 -0.24 16.91
N GLY A 165 5.08 0.16 17.78
CA GLY A 165 4.92 1.47 18.36
C GLY A 165 6.15 2.36 18.28
N GLU A 166 6.00 3.48 17.62
CA GLU A 166 7.08 4.44 17.38
C GLU A 166 7.82 4.74 18.70
N TYR A 167 9.10 4.37 18.82
CA TYR A 167 9.94 4.45 20.03
C TYR A 167 9.69 3.40 21.14
N ALA A 168 8.88 2.39 20.90
CA ALA A 168 8.71 1.32 21.88
C ALA A 168 9.96 0.44 21.99
N LEU A 169 10.50 0.28 23.20
CA LEU A 169 11.70 -0.55 23.42
C LEU A 169 11.47 -2.04 23.13
N TRP A 170 10.23 -2.47 23.06
CA TRP A 170 9.82 -3.84 22.70
C TRP A 170 9.63 -4.03 21.18
N ALA A 171 9.63 -2.97 20.38
CA ALA A 171 9.57 -3.11 18.93
C ALA A 171 10.85 -3.81 18.40
N PRO A 172 10.77 -4.65 17.36
CA PRO A 172 11.91 -5.43 16.86
C PRO A 172 13.17 -4.60 16.59
N ILE A 173 13.01 -3.44 15.93
CA ILE A 173 14.12 -2.55 15.64
C ILE A 173 14.76 -2.02 16.94
N SER A 174 13.96 -1.49 17.84
CA SER A 174 14.43 -0.96 19.12
C SER A 174 15.06 -2.07 19.99
N ALA A 175 14.42 -3.23 20.03
CA ALA A 175 14.91 -4.36 20.79
C ALA A 175 16.31 -4.81 20.34
N SER A 176 16.59 -4.77 19.05
CA SER A 176 17.91 -5.13 18.52
C SER A 176 19.05 -4.24 19.03
N PHE A 177 18.74 -2.99 19.46
CA PHE A 177 19.75 -2.05 19.96
C PHE A 177 19.76 -1.89 21.47
N PHE A 178 18.61 -2.04 22.15
CA PHE A 178 18.47 -1.68 23.55
C PHE A 178 18.44 -2.86 24.51
N MET A 179 18.17 -4.07 24.00
CA MET A 179 18.18 -5.28 24.83
C MET A 179 19.60 -5.71 25.18
N LEU A 180 19.84 -6.04 26.44
CA LEU A 180 21.16 -6.46 26.88
C LEU A 180 21.43 -7.92 26.50
N PRO A 181 22.68 -8.26 26.12
CA PRO A 181 23.02 -9.59 25.62
C PRO A 181 22.87 -10.70 26.66
N TYR A 182 22.80 -10.40 27.93
CA TYR A 182 22.55 -11.37 29.00
C TYR A 182 21.06 -11.47 29.41
N TRP A 183 20.14 -10.79 28.74
CA TRP A 183 18.71 -10.96 28.94
C TRP A 183 18.18 -12.07 28.01
N ASN A 184 17.98 -13.27 28.59
CA ASN A 184 17.46 -14.40 27.83
C ASN A 184 15.94 -14.26 27.66
N PRO A 185 15.41 -14.23 26.41
CA PRO A 185 13.98 -14.14 26.18
C PRO A 185 13.21 -15.44 26.51
N TYR A 186 13.91 -16.54 26.78
CA TYR A 186 13.29 -17.84 27.04
C TYR A 186 13.64 -18.37 28.43
N LYS A 187 12.72 -19.16 28.99
CA LYS A 187 12.94 -19.99 30.15
C LYS A 187 13.69 -21.28 29.75
N GLU A 188 14.06 -22.08 30.74
CA GLU A 188 14.73 -23.37 30.51
C GLU A 188 13.86 -24.38 29.75
N ASP A 189 12.53 -24.30 29.88
CA ASP A 189 11.55 -25.13 29.18
C ASP A 189 11.25 -24.66 27.74
N GLY A 190 11.90 -23.57 27.29
CA GLY A 190 11.73 -22.98 25.96
C GLY A 190 10.55 -22.04 25.85
N SER A 191 9.72 -21.85 26.87
CA SER A 191 8.66 -20.84 26.88
C SER A 191 9.23 -19.45 27.06
N LEU A 192 8.47 -18.42 26.66
CA LEU A 192 8.90 -17.03 26.80
C LEU A 192 9.04 -16.63 28.28
N ALA A 193 10.12 -15.90 28.56
CA ALA A 193 10.34 -15.33 29.88
C ALA A 193 9.44 -14.08 30.04
N LEU A 194 8.75 -14.00 31.18
CA LEU A 194 7.80 -12.93 31.48
C LEU A 194 8.21 -12.17 32.74
N GLN A 195 7.85 -10.90 32.82
CA GLN A 195 8.06 -10.11 34.04
C GLN A 195 7.23 -10.65 35.20
N ASP A 196 6.05 -11.14 34.92
CA ASP A 196 5.05 -11.60 35.86
C ASP A 196 5.49 -12.70 36.77
N ASP A 197 6.19 -13.69 36.23
CA ASP A 197 6.72 -14.83 36.96
C ASP A 197 8.18 -14.59 37.41
N GLY A 198 8.72 -13.40 37.13
CA GLY A 198 10.09 -13.03 37.46
C GLY A 198 11.16 -13.76 36.63
N SER A 199 10.79 -14.47 35.58
CA SER A 199 11.74 -15.13 34.69
C SER A 199 12.43 -14.14 33.72
N TRP A 200 11.73 -13.11 33.25
CA TRP A 200 12.33 -12.02 32.50
C TRP A 200 13.12 -11.08 33.41
N LYS A 201 14.34 -10.80 33.03
CA LYS A 201 15.27 -9.99 33.85
C LYS A 201 15.53 -8.59 33.25
N GLY A 202 14.96 -8.28 32.09
CA GLY A 202 15.06 -6.97 31.48
C GLY A 202 14.28 -5.89 32.24
N THR A 203 14.67 -4.64 32.02
CA THR A 203 14.00 -3.47 32.64
C THR A 203 12.76 -3.02 31.85
N THR A 204 12.60 -3.52 30.63
CA THR A 204 11.43 -3.32 29.77
C THR A 204 10.78 -4.66 29.52
N GLU A 205 9.69 -4.70 28.76
CA GLU A 205 9.05 -5.95 28.39
C GLU A 205 9.95 -6.83 27.51
N ASN A 206 9.75 -8.15 27.57
CA ASN A 206 10.36 -9.06 26.62
C ASN A 206 9.73 -8.81 25.22
N PRO A 207 10.50 -8.38 24.22
CA PRO A 207 9.95 -8.04 22.91
C PRO A 207 9.20 -9.19 22.25
N LEU A 208 9.68 -10.43 22.39
CA LEU A 208 9.02 -11.59 21.79
C LEU A 208 7.68 -11.88 22.46
N ALA A 209 7.62 -11.75 23.81
CA ALA A 209 6.37 -11.89 24.54
C ALA A 209 5.38 -10.77 24.22
N TRP A 210 5.86 -9.55 24.04
CA TRP A 210 5.01 -8.43 23.63
C TRP A 210 4.37 -8.71 22.27
N MET A 211 5.13 -9.11 21.26
CA MET A 211 4.63 -9.41 19.92
C MET A 211 3.55 -10.48 19.92
N GLU A 212 3.76 -11.56 20.69
CA GLU A 212 2.80 -12.67 20.76
C GLU A 212 1.48 -12.26 21.44
N ASN A 213 1.55 -11.39 22.44
CA ASN A 213 0.40 -11.01 23.24
C ASN A 213 -0.33 -9.74 22.79
N ASN A 214 0.19 -9.08 21.73
CA ASN A 214 -0.39 -7.86 21.15
C ASN A 214 -0.47 -7.94 19.62
N PRO A 215 -1.17 -8.94 19.06
CA PRO A 215 -1.25 -9.13 17.63
C PRO A 215 -2.11 -8.05 16.95
N LEU A 216 -1.66 -7.59 15.77
CA LEU A 216 -2.35 -6.65 14.89
C LEU A 216 -2.53 -7.28 13.51
N SER A 217 -3.77 -7.36 13.03
CA SER A 217 -4.12 -7.84 11.69
C SER A 217 -4.82 -6.76 10.90
N ASN A 218 -4.37 -6.53 9.68
CA ASN A 218 -4.96 -5.59 8.73
C ASN A 218 -5.38 -6.33 7.47
N LYS A 219 -6.67 -6.21 7.09
CA LYS A 219 -7.22 -6.79 5.87
C LYS A 219 -7.69 -5.67 4.95
N LYS A 220 -7.34 -5.78 3.67
CA LYS A 220 -7.73 -4.80 2.67
C LYS A 220 -8.30 -5.47 1.43
N TYR A 221 -9.48 -5.02 1.03
CA TYR A 221 -10.11 -5.35 -0.24
C TYR A 221 -10.03 -4.11 -1.13
N LYS A 222 -9.61 -4.28 -2.37
CA LYS A 222 -9.55 -3.20 -3.33
C LYS A 222 -10.13 -3.62 -4.67
N LEU A 223 -11.05 -2.83 -5.20
CA LEU A 223 -11.60 -2.97 -6.54
C LEU A 223 -11.27 -1.72 -7.34
N LEU A 224 -10.44 -1.88 -8.36
CA LEU A 224 -10.18 -0.84 -9.35
C LEU A 224 -10.84 -1.27 -10.66
N SER A 225 -11.83 -0.52 -11.12
CA SER A 225 -12.54 -0.85 -12.35
C SER A 225 -12.72 0.38 -13.22
N THR A 226 -12.49 0.21 -14.50
CA THR A 226 -12.69 1.24 -15.52
C THR A 226 -13.50 0.65 -16.66
N PHE A 227 -14.63 1.27 -16.97
CA PHE A 227 -15.44 1.01 -18.16
C PHE A 227 -15.27 2.17 -19.13
N TYR A 228 -15.13 1.87 -20.41
CA TYR A 228 -15.03 2.90 -21.43
C TYR A 228 -15.74 2.52 -22.71
N ALA A 229 -16.21 3.56 -23.40
CA ALA A 229 -16.68 3.53 -24.78
C ALA A 229 -15.83 4.48 -25.60
N GLU A 230 -15.36 4.01 -26.76
CA GLU A 230 -14.57 4.79 -27.70
C GLU A 230 -15.23 4.72 -29.06
N ALA A 231 -15.66 5.88 -29.57
CA ALA A 231 -16.35 6.01 -30.83
C ALA A 231 -15.49 6.79 -31.86
N THR A 232 -15.47 6.31 -33.10
CA THR A 232 -14.88 6.99 -34.26
C THR A 232 -15.97 7.29 -35.28
N PRO A 233 -16.88 8.28 -35.01
CA PRO A 233 -18.07 8.50 -35.83
C PRO A 233 -17.74 9.01 -37.22
N ILE A 234 -16.63 9.73 -37.37
CA ILE A 234 -16.08 10.18 -38.65
C ILE A 234 -14.57 9.95 -38.67
N LYS A 235 -13.98 9.95 -39.87
CA LYS A 235 -12.53 9.79 -40.03
C LYS A 235 -11.80 10.83 -39.17
N ASN A 236 -10.75 10.40 -38.49
CA ASN A 236 -9.86 11.25 -37.68
C ASN A 236 -10.45 11.79 -36.36
N LEU A 237 -11.73 11.60 -36.05
CA LEU A 237 -12.35 11.99 -34.79
C LEU A 237 -12.53 10.77 -33.87
N THR A 238 -11.93 10.82 -32.70
CA THR A 238 -12.11 9.82 -31.65
C THR A 238 -12.76 10.48 -30.44
N ILE A 239 -13.90 9.96 -30.01
CA ILE A 239 -14.60 10.38 -28.79
C ILE A 239 -14.52 9.23 -27.81
N ARG A 240 -14.08 9.49 -26.60
CA ARG A 240 -13.99 8.48 -25.52
C ARG A 240 -14.65 8.98 -24.26
N SER A 241 -15.54 8.15 -23.72
CA SER A 241 -16.09 8.32 -22.38
C SER A 241 -15.64 7.17 -21.50
N GLN A 242 -15.18 7.48 -20.31
CA GLN A 242 -14.62 6.53 -19.36
C GLN A 242 -15.17 6.80 -17.96
N LEU A 243 -15.67 5.75 -17.31
CA LEU A 243 -16.07 5.74 -15.90
C LEU A 243 -15.10 4.84 -15.15
N SER A 244 -14.44 5.38 -14.14
CA SER A 244 -13.54 4.64 -13.27
C SER A 244 -14.05 4.66 -11.83
N ALA A 245 -13.92 3.52 -11.15
CA ALA A 245 -14.19 3.38 -9.73
C ALA A 245 -12.95 2.78 -9.06
N ASP A 246 -12.47 3.43 -8.02
CA ASP A 246 -11.45 2.90 -7.09
C ASP A 246 -12.13 2.77 -5.73
N TYR A 247 -12.50 1.54 -5.35
CA TYR A 247 -13.10 1.21 -4.07
C TYR A 247 -12.09 0.46 -3.21
N GLY A 248 -11.97 0.86 -1.97
CA GLY A 248 -11.15 0.20 -0.96
C GLY A 248 -11.91 0.03 0.34
N HIS A 249 -11.87 -1.20 0.88
CA HIS A 249 -12.36 -1.51 2.22
C HIS A 249 -11.21 -2.03 3.06
N THR A 250 -10.93 -1.38 4.19
CA THR A 250 -9.84 -1.75 5.09
C THR A 250 -10.40 -2.02 6.47
N THR A 251 -10.06 -3.18 7.04
CA THR A 251 -10.35 -3.49 8.44
C THR A 251 -9.06 -3.75 9.19
N SER A 252 -8.98 -3.24 10.42
CA SER A 252 -7.88 -3.49 11.34
C SER A 252 -8.39 -4.07 12.63
N PHE A 253 -7.67 -5.03 13.18
CA PHE A 253 -7.98 -5.64 14.46
C PHE A 253 -6.73 -5.80 15.30
N TYR A 254 -6.62 -4.96 16.33
CA TYR A 254 -5.60 -5.04 17.36
C TYR A 254 -6.18 -5.68 18.62
N ARG A 255 -5.40 -6.52 19.28
CA ARG A 255 -5.74 -7.19 20.54
C ARG A 255 -4.59 -7.05 21.52
N SER A 256 -4.90 -6.93 22.79
CA SER A 256 -3.97 -7.09 23.89
C SER A 256 -4.54 -8.11 24.87
N PHE A 257 -3.79 -9.17 25.12
CA PHE A 257 -4.29 -10.29 25.92
C PHE A 257 -4.23 -9.97 27.42
N PRO A 258 -5.32 -10.18 28.18
CA PRO A 258 -5.36 -9.87 29.60
C PRO A 258 -4.47 -10.78 30.47
N SER A 259 -4.14 -12.00 30.05
CA SER A 259 -3.20 -12.85 30.73
C SER A 259 -1.79 -12.31 30.74
N TYR A 260 -1.45 -11.43 29.81
CA TYR A 260 -0.17 -10.75 29.74
C TYR A 260 -0.21 -9.50 30.63
N LYS A 261 0.44 -9.57 31.78
CA LYS A 261 0.35 -8.55 32.84
C LYS A 261 0.78 -7.14 32.46
N PRO A 262 1.77 -6.93 31.55
CA PRO A 262 2.06 -5.59 31.03
C PRO A 262 0.84 -4.88 30.44
N ASN A 263 -0.18 -5.63 30.02
CA ASN A 263 -1.49 -5.10 29.64
C ASN A 263 -2.37 -4.72 30.89
N ASN A 264 -1.77 -4.63 32.07
CA ASN A 264 -2.40 -4.30 33.37
C ASN A 264 -3.55 -5.22 33.78
N ASN A 265 -3.53 -6.49 33.40
CA ASN A 265 -4.63 -7.47 33.52
C ASN A 265 -5.95 -6.97 32.89
N TYR A 266 -5.89 -5.92 32.06
CA TYR A 266 -7.01 -5.38 31.31
C TYR A 266 -6.74 -5.67 29.84
N GLY A 267 -7.29 -6.77 29.35
CA GLY A 267 -7.31 -7.03 27.92
C GLY A 267 -7.87 -5.85 27.16
N GLY A 268 -7.48 -5.72 25.93
CA GLY A 268 -7.95 -4.69 25.02
C GLY A 268 -8.31 -5.24 23.64
N ALA A 269 -9.27 -4.63 23.00
CA ALA A 269 -9.58 -4.89 21.59
C ALA A 269 -9.88 -3.56 20.89
N GLN A 270 -9.24 -3.35 19.75
CA GLN A 270 -9.53 -2.22 18.86
C GLN A 270 -9.90 -2.76 17.49
N ARG A 271 -11.03 -2.32 16.97
CA ARG A 271 -11.41 -2.54 15.58
C ARG A 271 -11.62 -1.23 14.86
N SER A 272 -11.12 -1.18 13.65
CA SER A 272 -11.46 -0.12 12.72
C SER A 272 -11.93 -0.71 11.39
N SER A 273 -12.80 0.03 10.73
CA SER A 273 -13.29 -0.28 9.39
C SER A 273 -13.42 1.01 8.62
N TYR A 274 -12.81 1.07 7.44
CA TYR A 274 -12.77 2.25 6.58
C TYR A 274 -13.14 1.86 5.17
N ASP A 275 -14.04 2.62 4.58
CA ASP A 275 -14.43 2.54 3.19
C ASP A 275 -13.94 3.77 2.44
N MET A 276 -13.40 3.57 1.25
CA MET A 276 -12.98 4.63 0.34
C MET A 276 -13.57 4.36 -1.03
N LEU A 277 -14.27 5.32 -1.58
CA LEU A 277 -14.78 5.29 -2.94
C LEU A 277 -14.33 6.54 -3.69
N ASN A 278 -13.62 6.34 -4.79
CA ASN A 278 -13.25 7.40 -5.71
C ASN A 278 -13.85 7.10 -7.09
N LEU A 279 -14.87 7.86 -7.46
CA LEU A 279 -15.51 7.79 -8.78
C LEU A 279 -14.92 8.86 -9.69
N MET A 280 -14.58 8.48 -10.91
CA MET A 280 -14.06 9.43 -11.90
C MET A 280 -14.72 9.18 -13.26
N ILE A 281 -15.28 10.22 -13.84
CA ILE A 281 -15.74 10.23 -15.22
C ILE A 281 -14.83 11.13 -16.05
N THR A 282 -14.34 10.63 -17.18
CA THR A 282 -13.50 11.39 -18.10
C THR A 282 -14.06 11.26 -19.52
N ASN A 283 -14.34 12.39 -20.13
CA ASN A 283 -14.81 12.49 -21.50
C ASN A 283 -13.78 13.24 -22.33
N THR A 284 -13.38 12.69 -23.47
CA THR A 284 -12.41 13.32 -24.37
C THR A 284 -12.88 13.23 -25.81
N ALA A 285 -12.59 14.27 -26.58
CA ALA A 285 -12.71 14.25 -28.03
C ALA A 285 -11.34 14.64 -28.62
N ASN A 286 -10.83 13.81 -29.51
CA ASN A 286 -9.54 13.99 -30.18
C ASN A 286 -9.76 14.03 -31.67
N TYR A 287 -9.26 15.07 -32.33
CA TYR A 287 -9.30 15.22 -33.76
C TYR A 287 -7.91 15.40 -34.33
N ARG A 288 -7.49 14.49 -35.22
CA ARG A 288 -6.17 14.50 -35.84
C ARG A 288 -6.29 14.58 -37.34
N PHE A 289 -5.59 15.53 -37.96
CA PHE A 289 -5.55 15.66 -39.42
C PHE A 289 -4.16 16.08 -39.91
N MET A 290 -3.92 15.85 -41.18
CA MET A 290 -2.69 16.20 -41.86
C MET A 290 -3.06 17.10 -43.06
N LEU A 291 -2.30 18.16 -43.28
CA LEU A 291 -2.46 19.09 -44.41
C LEU A 291 -1.16 19.06 -45.21
N ASN A 292 -1.30 18.92 -46.53
CA ASN A 292 -0.19 18.88 -47.50
C ASN A 292 0.93 17.88 -47.16
N ASP A 293 0.60 16.78 -46.45
CA ASP A 293 1.48 15.69 -46.03
C ASP A 293 2.67 16.12 -45.14
N VAL A 294 2.79 17.38 -44.76
CA VAL A 294 3.87 17.94 -43.94
C VAL A 294 3.39 18.62 -42.67
N HIS A 295 2.12 19.01 -42.57
CA HIS A 295 1.56 19.66 -41.41
C HIS A 295 0.63 18.72 -40.67
N SER A 296 1.06 18.20 -39.54
CA SER A 296 0.23 17.33 -38.69
C SER A 296 -0.32 18.14 -37.53
N PHE A 297 -1.63 18.05 -37.32
CA PHE A 297 -2.34 18.66 -36.22
C PHE A 297 -3.06 17.60 -35.39
N ASN A 298 -3.01 17.77 -34.07
CA ASN A 298 -3.73 16.94 -33.12
C ASN A 298 -4.37 17.88 -32.06
N PHE A 299 -5.69 17.91 -32.01
CA PHE A 299 -6.45 18.69 -31.03
C PHE A 299 -7.23 17.76 -30.12
N MET A 300 -7.13 17.98 -28.82
CA MET A 300 -7.89 17.27 -27.81
C MET A 300 -8.61 18.25 -26.91
N VAL A 301 -9.86 17.98 -26.63
CA VAL A 301 -10.63 18.64 -25.56
C VAL A 301 -11.20 17.57 -24.64
N GLY A 302 -11.34 17.91 -23.37
CA GLY A 302 -11.86 16.96 -22.40
C GLY A 302 -12.50 17.62 -21.20
N GLN A 303 -13.29 16.80 -20.53
CA GLN A 303 -13.93 17.10 -19.24
C GLN A 303 -13.66 15.92 -18.30
N GLU A 304 -13.42 16.23 -17.02
CA GLU A 304 -13.23 15.25 -15.98
C GLU A 304 -14.02 15.65 -14.73
N GLY A 305 -14.76 14.70 -14.18
CA GLY A 305 -15.40 14.82 -12.88
C GLY A 305 -14.84 13.78 -11.93
N VAL A 306 -14.58 14.16 -10.69
CA VAL A 306 -14.11 13.27 -9.61
C VAL A 306 -14.99 13.49 -8.40
N ASP A 307 -15.43 12.39 -7.80
CA ASP A 307 -16.12 12.37 -6.52
C ASP A 307 -15.44 11.37 -5.60
N TYR A 308 -15.00 11.85 -4.45
CA TYR A 308 -14.27 11.09 -3.47
C TYR A 308 -15.02 11.07 -2.15
N HIS A 309 -15.24 9.88 -1.63
CA HIS A 309 -15.84 9.65 -0.34
C HIS A 309 -14.96 8.67 0.46
N TYR A 310 -14.69 9.02 1.69
CA TYR A 310 -13.99 8.19 2.67
C TYR A 310 -14.72 8.31 3.99
N GLU A 311 -15.13 7.18 4.52
CA GLU A 311 -15.76 7.09 5.83
C GLU A 311 -15.30 5.85 6.57
N GLY A 312 -15.52 5.83 7.88
CA GLY A 312 -15.22 4.65 8.66
C GLY A 312 -15.43 4.88 10.14
N PHE A 313 -15.09 3.87 10.90
CA PHE A 313 -15.12 3.97 12.36
C PHE A 313 -13.93 3.25 12.98
N GLN A 314 -13.60 3.66 14.19
CA GLN A 314 -12.67 2.98 15.07
C GLN A 314 -13.29 2.91 16.46
N VAL A 315 -13.23 1.74 17.09
CA VAL A 315 -13.68 1.54 18.47
C VAL A 315 -12.63 0.73 19.22
N THR A 316 -12.31 1.20 20.43
CA THR A 316 -11.44 0.49 21.37
C THR A 316 -12.23 0.18 22.63
N THR A 317 -12.15 -1.06 23.07
CA THR A 317 -12.71 -1.49 24.36
C THR A 317 -11.61 -2.09 25.23
N ARG A 318 -11.81 -2.03 26.53
CA ARG A 318 -10.90 -2.59 27.54
C ARG A 318 -11.68 -3.40 28.57
N GLY A 319 -10.97 -4.23 29.32
CA GLY A 319 -11.56 -5.05 30.36
C GLY A 319 -12.06 -6.41 29.89
N GLN A 320 -11.46 -6.93 28.82
CA GLN A 320 -11.59 -8.34 28.46
C GLN A 320 -11.00 -9.19 29.56
N THR A 321 -11.71 -10.26 29.94
CA THR A 321 -11.39 -11.07 31.14
C THR A 321 -10.56 -12.31 30.85
N ASN A 322 -10.39 -12.68 29.57
CA ASN A 322 -9.56 -13.82 29.14
C ASN A 322 -9.14 -13.67 27.66
N ASP A 323 -8.15 -14.43 27.25
CA ASP A 323 -7.52 -14.33 25.93
C ASP A 323 -8.38 -14.91 24.79
N ILE A 324 -9.45 -15.63 25.11
CA ILE A 324 -10.36 -16.25 24.12
C ILE A 324 -11.45 -15.24 23.71
N LEU A 325 -11.98 -14.50 24.67
CA LEU A 325 -13.07 -13.54 24.46
C LEU A 325 -12.50 -12.15 24.09
N THR A 326 -11.82 -12.06 22.96
CA THR A 326 -11.13 -10.85 22.51
C THR A 326 -11.99 -9.92 21.63
N ASN A 327 -13.30 -10.16 21.54
CA ASN A 327 -14.20 -9.27 20.78
C ASN A 327 -14.40 -7.93 21.51
N LEU A 328 -14.77 -6.88 20.76
CA LEU A 328 -15.12 -5.58 21.34
C LEU A 328 -16.19 -5.68 22.43
N SER A 329 -17.21 -6.51 22.19
CA SER A 329 -18.34 -6.71 23.12
C SER A 329 -17.96 -7.43 24.42
N SER A 330 -16.78 -8.04 24.49
CA SER A 330 -16.28 -8.71 25.69
C SER A 330 -15.54 -7.75 26.64
N GLY A 331 -15.26 -6.53 26.18
CA GLY A 331 -14.70 -5.48 27.03
C GLY A 331 -15.78 -4.82 27.90
N SER A 332 -15.46 -4.55 29.16
CA SER A 332 -16.38 -3.92 30.11
C SER A 332 -16.53 -2.41 29.89
N THR A 333 -15.58 -1.78 29.18
CA THR A 333 -15.55 -0.32 29.00
C THR A 333 -15.11 0.04 27.58
N ALA A 334 -15.87 0.90 26.90
CA ALA A 334 -15.41 1.58 25.69
C ALA A 334 -14.42 2.68 26.10
N SER A 335 -13.20 2.65 25.55
CA SER A 335 -12.13 3.59 25.93
C SER A 335 -11.90 4.68 24.90
N SER A 336 -12.15 4.41 23.60
CA SER A 336 -12.11 5.41 22.54
C SER A 336 -12.98 5.00 21.36
N TRP A 337 -13.46 5.99 20.61
CA TRP A 337 -14.19 5.82 19.37
C TRP A 337 -13.95 7.02 18.44
N GLY A 338 -14.15 6.83 17.16
CA GLY A 338 -14.07 7.86 16.13
C GLY A 338 -14.73 7.40 14.85
N ASP A 339 -15.25 8.33 14.09
CA ASP A 339 -15.97 8.13 12.84
C ASP A 339 -15.58 9.20 11.80
N PRO A 340 -14.34 9.15 11.29
CA PRO A 340 -13.86 10.13 10.32
C PRO A 340 -14.62 10.02 9.00
N VAL A 341 -15.00 11.17 8.45
CA VAL A 341 -15.57 11.32 7.10
C VAL A 341 -14.73 12.35 6.34
N THR A 342 -14.41 12.05 5.09
CA THR A 342 -13.74 12.98 4.19
C THR A 342 -14.37 12.90 2.81
N GLU A 343 -14.87 14.02 2.31
CA GLU A 343 -15.48 14.14 1.00
C GLU A 343 -14.86 15.28 0.23
N TYR A 344 -14.71 15.08 -1.07
CA TYR A 344 -14.37 16.17 -1.99
C TYR A 344 -14.74 15.81 -3.42
N SER A 345 -14.96 16.85 -4.23
CA SER A 345 -15.21 16.70 -5.64
C SER A 345 -14.36 17.65 -6.47
N PHE A 346 -14.07 17.24 -7.71
CA PHE A 346 -13.43 18.04 -8.73
C PHE A 346 -14.25 18.03 -10.02
N LEU A 347 -14.25 19.18 -10.69
CA LEU A 347 -14.73 19.31 -12.07
C LEU A 347 -13.66 20.05 -12.88
N SER A 348 -13.24 19.45 -13.97
CA SER A 348 -12.15 19.98 -14.77
C SER A 348 -12.52 20.01 -16.25
N PHE A 349 -12.06 21.06 -16.94
CA PHE A 349 -12.10 21.16 -18.40
C PHE A 349 -10.69 21.40 -18.91
N PHE A 350 -10.31 20.71 -19.98
CA PHE A 350 -8.96 20.80 -20.51
C PHE A 350 -8.93 20.70 -22.03
N GLY A 351 -7.89 21.28 -22.60
CA GLY A 351 -7.61 21.20 -24.02
C GLY A 351 -6.12 21.16 -24.31
N ARG A 352 -5.76 20.51 -25.40
CA ARG A 352 -4.40 20.42 -25.91
C ARG A 352 -4.40 20.53 -27.42
N GLY A 353 -3.47 21.30 -27.96
CA GLY A 353 -3.15 21.37 -29.39
C GLY A 353 -1.70 20.99 -29.60
N GLU A 354 -1.45 20.13 -30.57
CA GLU A 354 -0.10 19.71 -31.00
C GLU A 354 0.00 20.00 -32.50
N TYR A 355 1.12 20.56 -32.90
CA TYR A 355 1.49 20.81 -34.27
C TYR A 355 2.87 20.22 -34.57
N ASN A 356 3.00 19.51 -35.67
CA ASN A 356 4.25 19.00 -36.16
C ASN A 356 4.41 19.37 -37.64
N TYR A 357 5.55 19.95 -37.99
CA TYR A 357 5.95 20.28 -39.35
C TYR A 357 7.06 19.37 -39.82
N ASP A 358 6.79 18.51 -40.81
CA ASP A 358 7.74 17.63 -41.51
C ASP A 358 8.64 16.80 -40.56
N ASP A 359 8.08 16.43 -39.40
CA ASP A 359 8.81 15.74 -38.32
C ASP A 359 10.10 16.43 -37.83
N ARG A 360 10.18 17.76 -38.04
CA ARG A 360 11.35 18.59 -37.69
C ARG A 360 11.05 19.64 -36.63
N TYR A 361 9.85 20.21 -36.66
CA TYR A 361 9.45 21.27 -35.72
C TYR A 361 8.17 20.85 -35.04
N TYR A 362 8.19 20.89 -33.71
CA TYR A 362 7.06 20.54 -32.89
C TYR A 362 6.65 21.75 -32.03
N ALA A 363 5.39 21.99 -31.92
CA ALA A 363 4.81 22.95 -30.99
C ALA A 363 3.62 22.33 -30.31
N ASP A 364 3.51 22.51 -28.99
CA ASP A 364 2.34 22.12 -28.23
C ASP A 364 1.84 23.25 -27.32
N PHE A 365 0.56 23.23 -27.07
CA PHE A 365 -0.12 24.11 -26.15
C PHE A 365 -1.13 23.30 -25.35
N SER A 366 -1.20 23.50 -24.04
CA SER A 366 -2.25 22.91 -23.20
C SER A 366 -2.82 23.93 -22.22
N VAL A 367 -4.10 23.78 -21.92
CA VAL A 367 -4.82 24.56 -20.92
C VAL A 367 -5.76 23.64 -20.14
N ARG A 368 -5.87 23.89 -18.84
CA ARG A 368 -6.78 23.18 -17.94
C ARG A 368 -7.33 24.13 -16.90
N GLY A 369 -8.62 24.09 -16.66
CA GLY A 369 -9.30 24.71 -15.53
C GLY A 369 -9.79 23.63 -14.57
N ASP A 370 -9.38 23.70 -13.31
CA ASP A 370 -9.82 22.81 -12.23
C ASP A 370 -10.69 23.55 -11.23
N GLY A 371 -11.94 23.12 -11.06
CA GLY A 371 -12.80 23.48 -9.96
C GLY A 371 -12.72 22.43 -8.86
N SER A 372 -12.59 22.83 -7.60
CA SER A 372 -12.48 21.92 -6.46
C SER A 372 -13.29 22.40 -5.27
N SER A 373 -13.98 21.45 -4.60
CA SER A 373 -14.65 21.71 -3.31
C SER A 373 -13.67 22.01 -2.17
N ARG A 374 -12.38 21.72 -2.36
CA ARG A 374 -11.29 21.99 -1.39
C ARG A 374 -10.64 23.36 -1.56
N PHE A 375 -10.93 24.08 -2.63
CA PHE A 375 -10.45 25.44 -2.80
C PHE A 375 -11.23 26.39 -1.91
N GLY A 376 -10.61 27.51 -1.51
CA GLY A 376 -11.24 28.50 -0.63
C GLY A 376 -12.55 29.05 -1.21
N THR A 377 -13.43 29.50 -0.31
CA THR A 377 -14.81 29.94 -0.64
C THR A 377 -14.91 31.01 -1.74
N ASP A 378 -13.88 31.81 -1.91
CA ASP A 378 -13.86 32.91 -2.88
C ASP A 378 -13.23 32.55 -4.24
N LYS A 379 -12.54 31.40 -4.33
CA LYS A 379 -11.85 30.98 -5.56
C LYS A 379 -11.90 29.46 -5.72
N HIS A 380 -12.99 28.97 -6.29
CA HIS A 380 -13.17 27.53 -6.54
C HIS A 380 -12.43 27.01 -7.79
N TRP A 381 -11.89 27.89 -8.63
CA TRP A 381 -11.25 27.51 -9.88
C TRP A 381 -9.79 27.93 -9.95
N GLY A 382 -8.94 27.01 -10.41
CA GLY A 382 -7.55 27.25 -10.77
C GLY A 382 -7.30 26.98 -12.25
N ALA A 383 -6.46 27.79 -12.91
CA ALA A 383 -6.09 27.61 -14.30
C ALA A 383 -4.61 27.21 -14.42
N PHE A 384 -4.34 26.26 -15.29
CA PHE A 384 -3.01 25.74 -15.61
C PHE A 384 -2.82 25.78 -17.12
N TRP A 385 -1.66 26.16 -17.58
CA TRP A 385 -1.35 26.15 -19.01
C TRP A 385 0.14 25.88 -19.25
N SER A 386 0.45 25.39 -20.41
CA SER A 386 1.83 25.24 -20.88
C SER A 386 1.94 25.43 -22.38
N VAL A 387 3.15 25.81 -22.81
CA VAL A 387 3.54 25.88 -24.21
C VAL A 387 4.89 25.19 -24.35
N GLY A 388 5.04 24.37 -25.37
CA GLY A 388 6.28 23.66 -25.68
C GLY A 388 6.67 23.89 -27.15
N PHE A 389 7.97 23.96 -27.41
CA PHE A 389 8.56 23.99 -28.74
C PHE A 389 9.78 23.07 -28.78
N MET A 390 9.93 22.34 -29.87
CA MET A 390 11.06 21.43 -30.09
C MET A 390 11.47 21.48 -31.55
#